data_426344c7dfe52248576ee0325187acd1
#
_entry.id   426344c7dfe52248576ee0325187acd1
#
_cell.length_a   1.000
_cell.length_b   1.000
_cell.length_c   1.000
_cell.angle_alpha   90.00
_cell.angle_beta   90.00
_cell.angle_gamma   90.00
#
_symmetry.space_group_name_H-M   'P 1'
#
loop_
_entity.id
_entity.type
_entity.pdbx_description
1 polymer ?
#
loop_
_entity_poly.entity_id
_entity_poly.type
_entity_poly.pdbx_seq_one_letter_code
_entity_poly.pdbx_strand_id
1 'polypeptide(L)'
;ERDMWFGGNTPSVSDFAEAMTCPNVNDSEAVKAVQQFVPDITVAFGIRKAEPALIRAAGPRVVNLHGGDPEFYRGLDSHLWAIYHNDFRNVVTTLHVLNEALDDGALIGIRPVALYRDMRLHQLRQSNTESALNLVRAALEELQRTGHIASRSQRQVGRYYSFMPTVLKEVCVK
;
A
#
# COMPACT_ATOMS: atom_id res chain seq x y z
N GLU A 1 -5.27 -17.94 2.38
CA GLU A 1 -4.44 -16.93 3.08
C GLU A 1 -4.99 -16.64 4.48
N ARG A 2 -6.26 -16.26 4.62
CA ARG A 2 -6.88 -15.96 5.92
C ARG A 2 -6.65 -17.07 6.94
N ASP A 3 -6.96 -18.31 6.59
CA ASP A 3 -6.77 -19.45 7.49
C ASP A 3 -5.31 -19.68 7.88
N MET A 4 -4.38 -19.36 6.96
CA MET A 4 -2.95 -19.49 7.21
C MET A 4 -2.39 -18.37 8.09
N TRP A 5 -2.97 -17.17 8.02
CA TRP A 5 -2.52 -16.03 8.83
C TRP A 5 -3.16 -16.01 10.22
N PHE A 6 -4.40 -16.47 10.35
CA PHE A 6 -5.20 -16.34 11.57
C PHE A 6 -5.63 -17.68 12.19
N GLY A 7 -5.14 -18.82 11.66
CA GLY A 7 -5.44 -20.14 12.23
C GLY A 7 -6.94 -20.49 12.25
N GLY A 8 -7.69 -20.02 11.25
CA GLY A 8 -9.14 -20.26 11.14
C GLY A 8 -10.02 -19.30 11.95
N ASN A 9 -9.44 -18.46 12.81
CA ASN A 9 -10.17 -17.44 13.57
C ASN A 9 -9.87 -16.04 13.00
N THR A 10 -10.52 -15.71 11.89
CA THR A 10 -10.30 -14.42 11.21
C THR A 10 -11.13 -13.33 11.88
N PRO A 11 -10.50 -12.33 12.54
CA PRO A 11 -11.22 -11.21 13.11
C PRO A 11 -11.83 -10.33 12.01
N SER A 12 -12.95 -9.67 12.30
CA SER A 12 -13.53 -8.66 11.44
C SER A 12 -12.91 -7.29 11.73
N VAL A 13 -12.81 -6.43 10.72
CA VAL A 13 -12.42 -5.04 10.93
C VAL A 13 -13.39 -4.32 11.88
N SER A 14 -14.67 -4.66 11.79
CA SER A 14 -15.72 -4.11 12.68
C SER A 14 -15.55 -4.50 14.14
N ASP A 15 -14.72 -5.48 14.48
CA ASP A 15 -14.40 -5.82 15.87
C ASP A 15 -13.47 -4.80 16.53
N PHE A 16 -12.79 -3.96 15.72
CA PHE A 16 -11.76 -3.03 16.18
C PHE A 16 -12.04 -1.57 15.83
N ALA A 17 -12.84 -1.33 14.78
CA ALA A 17 -13.10 0.01 14.27
C ALA A 17 -14.46 0.09 13.56
N GLU A 18 -14.99 1.29 13.44
CA GLU A 18 -16.14 1.52 12.56
C GLU A 18 -15.76 1.17 11.12
N ALA A 19 -16.59 0.36 10.46
CA ALA A 19 -16.33 -0.16 9.14
C ALA A 19 -17.51 0.09 8.20
N MET A 20 -17.21 0.60 7.01
CA MET A 20 -18.14 0.76 5.90
C MET A 20 -17.69 -0.09 4.72
N THR A 21 -18.62 -0.82 4.11
CA THR A 21 -18.35 -1.56 2.87
C THR A 21 -18.95 -0.82 1.69
N CYS A 22 -18.16 -0.62 0.63
CA CYS A 22 -18.60 -0.03 -0.62
C CYS A 22 -18.08 -0.83 -1.83
N PRO A 23 -18.80 -0.86 -2.95
CA PRO A 23 -18.36 -1.53 -4.17
C PRO A 23 -17.12 -0.87 -4.80
N ASN A 24 -17.02 0.46 -4.69
CA ASN A 24 -15.92 1.24 -5.20
C ASN A 24 -15.64 2.42 -4.26
N VAL A 25 -14.37 2.64 -3.94
CA VAL A 25 -13.94 3.73 -3.06
C VAL A 25 -14.24 5.13 -3.62
N ASN A 26 -14.46 5.25 -4.93
CA ASN A 26 -14.80 6.50 -5.60
C ASN A 26 -16.32 6.76 -5.67
N ASP A 27 -17.15 5.85 -5.16
CA ASP A 27 -18.60 6.04 -5.13
C ASP A 27 -18.97 7.22 -4.23
N SER A 28 -20.03 7.94 -4.58
CA SER A 28 -20.44 9.15 -3.88
C SER A 28 -20.71 8.92 -2.38
N GLU A 29 -21.19 7.74 -2.00
CA GLU A 29 -21.41 7.37 -0.60
C GLU A 29 -20.11 7.20 0.17
N ALA A 30 -19.12 6.52 -0.43
CA ALA A 30 -17.79 6.37 0.15
C ALA A 30 -17.09 7.73 0.32
N VAL A 31 -17.15 8.58 -0.71
CA VAL A 31 -16.59 9.95 -0.68
C VAL A 31 -17.26 10.79 0.42
N LYS A 32 -18.59 10.73 0.55
CA LYS A 32 -19.31 11.45 1.62
C LYS A 32 -18.94 10.95 3.02
N ALA A 33 -18.83 9.63 3.21
CA ALA A 33 -18.44 9.06 4.49
C ALA A 33 -17.05 9.53 4.92
N VAL A 34 -16.07 9.50 4.00
CA VAL A 34 -14.71 10.00 4.26
C VAL A 34 -14.72 11.50 4.58
N GLN A 35 -15.50 12.29 3.83
CA GLN A 35 -15.62 13.73 4.06
C GLN A 35 -16.24 14.07 5.42
N GLN A 36 -17.22 13.28 5.86
CA GLN A 36 -17.87 13.48 7.17
C GLN A 36 -16.96 13.08 8.34
N PHE A 37 -16.09 12.12 8.15
CA PHE A 37 -15.16 11.65 9.17
C PHE A 37 -14.06 12.68 9.50
N VAL A 38 -13.67 13.54 8.55
CA VAL A 38 -12.63 14.59 8.71
C VAL A 38 -11.33 14.03 9.31
N PRO A 39 -10.66 13.07 8.65
CA PRO A 39 -9.50 12.40 9.22
C PRO A 39 -8.28 13.31 9.31
N ASP A 40 -7.46 13.15 10.35
CA ASP A 40 -6.14 13.78 10.46
C ASP A 40 -5.15 13.22 9.44
N ILE A 41 -5.29 11.95 9.12
CA ILE A 41 -4.55 11.23 8.09
C ILE A 41 -5.42 10.13 7.48
N THR A 42 -5.35 9.98 6.17
CA THR A 42 -5.99 8.87 5.45
C THR A 42 -4.93 7.97 4.85
N VAL A 43 -5.02 6.68 5.13
CA VAL A 43 -4.12 5.65 4.61
C VAL A 43 -4.86 4.80 3.58
N ALA A 44 -4.43 4.84 2.33
CA ALA A 44 -4.90 3.96 1.26
C ALA A 44 -4.02 2.70 1.20
N PHE A 45 -4.66 1.55 1.07
CA PHE A 45 -3.95 0.27 0.92
C PHE A 45 -4.74 -0.67 0.01
N GLY A 46 -4.14 -1.10 -1.09
CA GLY A 46 -4.74 -2.05 -2.02
C GLY A 46 -6.00 -1.52 -2.73
N ILE A 47 -6.17 -0.22 -2.81
CA ILE A 47 -7.28 0.40 -3.55
C ILE A 47 -6.96 0.53 -5.04
N ARG A 48 -8.00 0.67 -5.85
CA ARG A 48 -7.87 1.13 -7.23
C ARG A 48 -7.46 2.60 -7.25
N LYS A 49 -7.21 3.15 -8.45
CA LYS A 49 -6.91 4.58 -8.61
C LYS A 49 -7.97 5.43 -7.88
N ALA A 50 -7.51 6.25 -6.96
CA ALA A 50 -8.35 7.24 -6.28
C ALA A 50 -8.64 8.40 -7.25
N GLU A 51 -9.91 8.80 -7.33
CA GLU A 51 -10.31 9.97 -8.12
C GLU A 51 -10.16 11.26 -7.32
N PRO A 52 -10.07 12.42 -7.99
CA PRO A 52 -9.85 13.71 -7.33
C PRO A 52 -10.87 14.03 -6.21
N ALA A 53 -12.11 13.58 -6.35
CA ALA A 53 -13.16 13.79 -5.35
C ALA A 53 -12.83 13.07 -4.04
N LEU A 54 -12.39 11.81 -4.12
CA LEU A 54 -11.97 11.02 -2.95
C LEU A 54 -10.73 11.62 -2.30
N ILE A 55 -9.72 11.99 -3.10
CA ILE A 55 -8.47 12.58 -2.59
C ILE A 55 -8.76 13.86 -1.82
N ARG A 56 -9.61 14.75 -2.35
CA ARG A 56 -10.02 15.98 -1.64
C ARG A 56 -10.81 15.69 -0.37
N ALA A 57 -11.72 14.71 -0.40
CA ALA A 57 -12.51 14.32 0.77
C ALA A 57 -11.64 13.72 1.88
N ALA A 58 -10.59 13.00 1.50
CA ALA A 58 -9.66 12.34 2.42
C ALA A 58 -8.74 13.29 3.21
N GLY A 59 -8.81 14.59 2.92
CA GLY A 59 -8.12 15.64 3.69
C GLY A 59 -6.69 15.92 3.20
N PRO A 60 -5.94 16.72 3.97
CA PRO A 60 -4.63 17.21 3.53
C PRO A 60 -3.50 16.18 3.62
N ARG A 61 -3.70 15.11 4.37
CA ARG A 61 -2.70 14.06 4.59
C ARG A 61 -3.22 12.73 4.10
N VAL A 62 -3.14 12.51 2.81
CA VAL A 62 -3.55 11.24 2.18
C VAL A 62 -2.31 10.51 1.72
N VAL A 63 -2.11 9.30 2.22
CA VAL A 63 -0.94 8.47 1.93
C VAL A 63 -1.35 7.13 1.37
N ASN A 64 -0.49 6.53 0.56
CA ASN A 64 -0.71 5.23 -0.06
C ASN A 64 0.42 4.26 0.27
N LEU A 65 0.04 3.03 0.59
CA LEU A 65 0.96 1.90 0.72
C LEU A 65 1.08 1.19 -0.63
N HIS A 66 2.29 1.19 -1.17
CA HIS A 66 2.61 0.56 -2.43
C HIS A 66 3.59 -0.60 -2.23
N GLY A 67 3.32 -1.72 -2.90
CA GLY A 67 4.15 -2.92 -2.83
C GLY A 67 5.29 -2.91 -3.84
N GLY A 68 6.20 -1.98 -3.73
CA GLY A 68 7.37 -1.80 -4.58
C GLY A 68 8.02 -0.45 -4.35
N ASP A 69 9.17 -0.21 -4.98
CA ASP A 69 9.74 1.13 -5.08
C ASP A 69 9.15 1.83 -6.32
N PRO A 70 8.33 2.88 -6.16
CA PRO A 70 7.70 3.55 -7.30
C PRO A 70 8.68 4.28 -8.21
N GLU A 71 9.91 4.48 -7.77
CA GLU A 71 11.00 4.99 -8.62
C GLU A 71 11.46 3.93 -9.65
N PHE A 72 11.07 2.63 -9.49
CA PHE A 72 11.40 1.53 -10.39
C PHE A 72 10.18 0.73 -10.85
N TYR A 73 9.25 0.43 -9.92
CA TYR A 73 8.10 -0.45 -10.14
C TYR A 73 6.81 0.24 -9.70
N ARG A 74 5.99 0.68 -10.64
CA ARG A 74 4.68 1.31 -10.41
C ARG A 74 3.56 0.39 -10.84
N GLY A 75 2.38 0.54 -10.24
CA GLY A 75 1.19 -0.21 -10.61
C GLY A 75 0.99 -1.47 -9.77
N LEU A 76 0.71 -2.59 -10.41
CA LEU A 76 0.19 -3.79 -9.76
C LEU A 76 1.23 -4.91 -9.72
N ASP A 77 1.12 -5.79 -8.70
CA ASP A 77 2.02 -6.93 -8.50
C ASP A 77 3.52 -6.55 -8.51
N SER A 78 3.87 -5.33 -8.11
CA SER A 78 5.22 -4.76 -8.23
C SER A 78 6.30 -5.60 -7.55
N HIS A 79 6.00 -6.21 -6.39
CA HIS A 79 6.92 -7.18 -5.75
C HIS A 79 7.20 -8.37 -6.66
N LEU A 80 6.17 -8.92 -7.32
CA LEU A 80 6.34 -10.08 -8.19
C LEU A 80 7.13 -9.72 -9.44
N TRP A 81 6.92 -8.52 -9.97
CA TRP A 81 7.71 -8.02 -11.10
C TRP A 81 9.18 -7.81 -10.73
N ALA A 82 9.45 -7.28 -9.53
CA ALA A 82 10.83 -7.16 -9.03
C ALA A 82 11.49 -8.54 -8.87
N ILE A 83 10.79 -9.53 -8.29
CA ILE A 83 11.27 -10.91 -8.19
C ILE A 83 11.50 -11.52 -9.57
N TYR A 84 10.56 -11.37 -10.50
CA TYR A 84 10.68 -11.88 -11.88
C TYR A 84 11.92 -11.34 -12.61
N HIS A 85 12.28 -10.08 -12.35
CA HIS A 85 13.48 -9.45 -12.88
C HIS A 85 14.76 -9.73 -12.06
N ASN A 86 14.70 -10.57 -11.01
CA ASN A 86 15.79 -10.82 -10.07
C ASN A 86 16.27 -9.53 -9.36
N ASP A 87 15.43 -8.53 -9.27
CA ASP A 87 15.72 -7.23 -8.63
C ASP A 87 15.25 -7.21 -7.18
N PHE A 88 15.83 -8.07 -6.36
CA PHE A 88 15.46 -8.24 -4.96
C PHE A 88 15.66 -6.98 -4.10
N ARG A 89 16.48 -6.02 -4.55
CA ARG A 89 16.66 -4.73 -3.85
C ARG A 89 15.40 -3.89 -3.86
N ASN A 90 14.57 -4.05 -4.90
CA ASN A 90 13.31 -3.34 -5.07
C ASN A 90 12.08 -4.13 -4.61
N VAL A 91 12.27 -5.28 -3.94
CA VAL A 91 11.21 -5.96 -3.20
C VAL A 91 11.03 -5.25 -1.86
N VAL A 92 10.37 -4.11 -1.92
CA VAL A 92 10.18 -3.19 -0.79
C VAL A 92 8.71 -2.80 -0.66
N THR A 93 8.33 -2.30 0.50
CA THR A 93 7.06 -1.60 0.71
C THR A 93 7.36 -0.11 0.83
N THR A 94 6.58 0.71 0.16
CA THR A 94 6.70 2.16 0.18
C THR A 94 5.44 2.81 0.73
N LEU A 95 5.62 3.81 1.59
CA LEU A 95 4.58 4.76 1.97
C LEU A 95 4.89 6.09 1.25
N HIS A 96 3.93 6.58 0.47
CA HIS A 96 4.07 7.83 -0.27
C HIS A 96 2.79 8.66 -0.21
N VAL A 97 2.87 9.95 -0.49
CA VAL A 97 1.70 10.83 -0.61
C VAL A 97 0.83 10.34 -1.77
N LEU A 98 -0.48 10.24 -1.56
CA LEU A 98 -1.42 9.90 -2.62
C LEU A 98 -1.76 11.17 -3.41
N ASN A 99 -1.61 11.11 -4.72
CA ASN A 99 -2.03 12.15 -5.67
C ASN A 99 -2.84 11.54 -6.83
N GLU A 100 -3.23 12.34 -7.80
CA GLU A 100 -4.01 11.92 -8.97
C GLU A 100 -3.23 11.03 -9.95
N ALA A 101 -1.90 11.13 -9.92
CA ALA A 101 -1.02 10.28 -10.71
C ALA A 101 -0.76 8.95 -9.97
N LEU A 102 -0.64 7.87 -10.71
CA LEU A 102 -0.45 6.55 -10.12
C LEU A 102 0.97 6.42 -9.55
N ASP A 103 1.08 6.12 -8.24
CA ASP A 103 2.33 5.89 -7.51
C ASP A 103 3.41 6.96 -7.73
N ASP A 104 3.00 8.25 -7.85
CA ASP A 104 3.87 9.37 -8.23
C ASP A 104 4.09 10.39 -7.10
N GLY A 105 3.46 10.19 -5.96
CA GLY A 105 3.55 11.11 -4.84
C GLY A 105 4.90 11.08 -4.11
N ALA A 106 5.16 12.12 -3.34
CA ALA A 106 6.38 12.24 -2.53
C ALA A 106 6.53 11.05 -1.58
N LEU A 107 7.74 10.49 -1.49
CA LEU A 107 8.05 9.33 -0.67
C LEU A 107 8.19 9.73 0.80
N ILE A 108 7.47 9.04 1.67
CA ILE A 108 7.53 9.19 3.13
C ILE A 108 8.50 8.17 3.71
N GLY A 109 8.40 6.92 3.27
CA GLY A 109 9.28 5.88 3.75
C GLY A 109 9.30 4.65 2.83
N ILE A 110 10.42 3.93 2.87
CA ILE A 110 10.62 2.68 2.14
C ILE A 110 11.19 1.67 3.12
N ARG A 111 10.64 0.45 3.13
CA ARG A 111 11.16 -0.67 3.92
C ARG A 111 11.33 -1.92 3.06
N PRO A 112 12.47 -2.62 3.18
CA PRO A 112 12.63 -3.95 2.57
C PRO A 112 11.56 -4.90 3.09
N VAL A 113 11.04 -5.74 2.19
CA VAL A 113 10.22 -6.89 2.56
C VAL A 113 11.16 -8.03 2.96
N ALA A 114 10.93 -8.63 4.12
CA ALA A 114 11.73 -9.76 4.55
C ALA A 114 11.51 -10.96 3.61
N LEU A 115 12.59 -11.40 2.97
CA LEU A 115 12.60 -12.57 2.08
C LEU A 115 13.45 -13.67 2.71
N TYR A 116 13.00 -14.91 2.52
CA TYR A 116 13.76 -16.09 2.93
C TYR A 116 13.59 -17.23 1.92
N ARG A 117 14.48 -18.21 1.97
CA ARG A 117 14.45 -19.34 1.05
C ARG A 117 13.13 -20.10 1.18
N ASP A 118 12.60 -20.55 0.05
CA ASP A 118 11.35 -21.33 -0.06
C ASP A 118 10.09 -20.55 0.40
N MET A 119 10.18 -19.21 0.44
CA MET A 119 9.04 -18.35 0.77
C MET A 119 7.91 -18.54 -0.25
N ARG A 120 6.69 -18.74 0.27
CA ARG A 120 5.49 -18.84 -0.56
C ARG A 120 4.82 -17.48 -0.74
N LEU A 121 4.01 -17.32 -1.78
CA LEU A 121 3.35 -16.06 -2.14
C LEU A 121 2.52 -15.47 -0.98
N HIS A 122 1.81 -16.29 -0.20
CA HIS A 122 1.06 -15.79 0.95
C HIS A 122 1.96 -15.26 2.07
N GLN A 123 3.15 -15.81 2.23
CA GLN A 123 4.16 -15.35 3.18
C GLN A 123 4.82 -14.04 2.72
N LEU A 124 5.05 -13.89 1.40
CA LEU A 124 5.49 -12.62 0.82
C LEU A 124 4.48 -11.50 1.11
N ARG A 125 3.19 -11.78 0.95
CA ARG A 125 2.12 -10.82 1.27
C ARG A 125 2.06 -10.49 2.75
N GLN A 126 2.26 -11.48 3.62
CA GLN A 126 2.36 -11.25 5.06
C GLN A 126 3.53 -10.34 5.40
N SER A 127 4.75 -10.64 4.93
CA SER A 127 5.93 -9.81 5.13
C SER A 127 5.75 -8.38 4.60
N ASN A 128 5.07 -8.23 3.44
CA ASN A 128 4.71 -6.91 2.92
C ASN A 128 3.76 -6.17 3.87
N THR A 129 2.75 -6.85 4.41
CA THR A 129 1.80 -6.25 5.36
C THR A 129 2.51 -5.82 6.64
N GLU A 130 3.43 -6.61 7.18
CA GLU A 130 4.24 -6.25 8.35
C GLU A 130 5.11 -5.02 8.09
N SER A 131 5.74 -4.95 6.91
CA SER A 131 6.51 -3.77 6.48
C SER A 131 5.62 -2.53 6.33
N ALA A 132 4.41 -2.70 5.78
CA ALA A 132 3.41 -1.65 5.64
C ALA A 132 2.95 -1.10 7.00
N LEU A 133 2.63 -1.97 7.96
CA LEU A 133 2.24 -1.58 9.31
C LEU A 133 3.35 -0.78 10.02
N ASN A 134 4.61 -1.21 9.87
CA ASN A 134 5.74 -0.50 10.43
C ASN A 134 5.93 0.91 9.82
N LEU A 135 5.70 1.07 8.51
CA LEU A 135 5.76 2.37 7.84
C LEU A 135 4.65 3.30 8.33
N VAL A 136 3.42 2.81 8.40
CA VAL A 136 2.28 3.62 8.91
C VAL A 136 2.51 4.03 10.35
N ARG A 137 2.94 3.09 11.22
CA ARG A 137 3.22 3.40 12.61
C ARG A 137 4.28 4.49 12.75
N ALA A 138 5.39 4.38 12.02
CA ALA A 138 6.45 5.40 12.06
C ALA A 138 5.95 6.77 11.59
N ALA A 139 5.12 6.81 10.55
CA ALA A 139 4.52 8.06 10.06
C ALA A 139 3.54 8.68 11.08
N LEU A 140 2.74 7.86 11.76
CA LEU A 140 1.83 8.33 12.84
C LEU A 140 2.60 8.85 14.05
N GLU A 141 3.65 8.15 14.48
CA GLU A 141 4.53 8.59 15.57
C GLU A 141 5.22 9.92 15.23
N GLU A 142 5.68 10.09 13.99
CA GLU A 142 6.26 11.35 13.53
C GLU A 142 5.21 12.47 13.52
N LEU A 143 4.02 12.21 12.97
CA LEU A 143 2.91 13.17 12.94
C LEU A 143 2.52 13.61 14.36
N GLN A 144 2.38 12.67 15.28
CA GLN A 144 2.04 12.95 16.67
C GLN A 144 3.09 13.81 17.37
N ARG A 145 4.36 13.54 17.12
CA ARG A 145 5.49 14.24 17.76
C ARG A 145 5.75 15.61 17.17
N THR A 146 5.57 15.80 15.85
CA THR A 146 6.02 17.01 15.11
C THR A 146 4.89 17.81 14.45
N GLY A 147 3.69 17.24 14.36
CA GLY A 147 2.58 17.78 13.57
C GLY A 147 2.76 17.66 12.05
N HIS A 148 3.83 17.01 11.59
CA HIS A 148 4.22 16.91 10.19
C HIS A 148 4.74 15.50 9.88
N ILE A 149 4.64 15.09 8.62
CA ILE A 149 5.24 13.85 8.09
C ILE A 149 6.25 14.27 7.02
N ALA A 150 7.52 13.97 7.23
CA ALA A 150 8.56 14.27 6.28
C ALA A 150 8.39 13.45 4.99
N SER A 151 8.65 14.09 3.87
CA SER A 151 8.61 13.39 2.57
C SER A 151 9.61 14.00 1.60
N ARG A 152 10.02 13.23 0.59
CA ARG A 152 10.88 13.69 -0.49
C ARG A 152 10.25 13.44 -1.85
N SER A 153 10.51 14.28 -2.82
CA SER A 153 10.13 14.01 -4.21
C SER A 153 10.79 12.75 -4.73
N GLN A 154 10.11 12.04 -5.61
CA GLN A 154 10.70 10.95 -6.37
C GLN A 154 11.79 11.50 -7.30
N ARG A 155 12.89 10.76 -7.46
CA ARG A 155 14.02 11.14 -8.32
C ARG A 155 13.79 10.79 -9.78
N GLN A 156 12.97 9.77 -10.01
CA GLN A 156 12.60 9.27 -11.32
C GLN A 156 11.23 8.61 -11.30
N VAL A 157 10.64 8.45 -12.47
CA VAL A 157 9.37 7.76 -12.68
C VAL A 157 9.65 6.31 -13.04
N GLY A 158 9.27 5.39 -12.16
CA GLY A 158 9.42 3.96 -12.41
C GLY A 158 8.51 3.44 -13.53
N ARG A 159 8.87 2.28 -14.08
CA ARG A 159 8.06 1.62 -15.10
C ARG A 159 6.72 1.16 -14.52
N TYR A 160 5.65 1.40 -15.27
CA TYR A 160 4.33 0.88 -14.93
C TYR A 160 4.19 -0.60 -15.27
N TYR A 161 3.63 -1.37 -14.34
CA TYR A 161 3.31 -2.78 -14.50
C TYR A 161 1.84 -3.05 -14.19
N SER A 162 1.21 -3.89 -14.99
CA SER A 162 -0.13 -4.42 -14.75
C SER A 162 -0.09 -5.65 -13.84
N PHE A 163 -1.26 -6.27 -13.58
CA PHE A 163 -1.31 -7.58 -12.94
C PHE A 163 -0.43 -8.58 -13.69
N MET A 164 0.36 -9.33 -12.92
CA MET A 164 1.21 -10.38 -13.49
C MET A 164 0.34 -11.57 -13.91
N PRO A 165 0.50 -12.07 -15.14
CA PRO A 165 -0.17 -13.29 -15.59
C PRO A 165 0.17 -14.48 -14.67
N THR A 166 -0.80 -15.38 -14.43
CA THR A 166 -0.64 -16.50 -13.51
C THR A 166 0.57 -17.37 -13.84
N VAL A 167 0.81 -17.61 -15.14
CA VAL A 167 1.97 -18.39 -15.62
C VAL A 167 3.31 -17.78 -15.19
N LEU A 168 3.42 -16.45 -15.10
CA LEU A 168 4.63 -15.78 -14.63
C LEU A 168 4.73 -15.78 -13.11
N LYS A 169 3.60 -15.79 -12.40
CA LYS A 169 3.60 -15.92 -10.92
C LYS A 169 4.21 -17.24 -10.46
N GLU A 170 4.03 -18.31 -11.23
CA GLU A 170 4.65 -19.62 -10.95
C GLU A 170 6.17 -19.58 -11.04
N VAL A 171 6.73 -18.71 -11.89
CA VAL A 171 8.18 -18.50 -11.97
C VAL A 171 8.73 -17.81 -10.73
N CYS A 172 7.95 -16.91 -10.13
CA CYS A 172 8.37 -16.15 -8.94
C CYS A 172 8.40 -16.99 -7.65
N VAL A 173 7.81 -18.20 -7.64
CA VAL A 173 7.72 -19.07 -6.44
C VAL A 173 8.58 -20.32 -6.54
N LYS A 174 9.39 -20.45 -7.57
CA LYS A 174 10.42 -21.51 -7.75
C LYS A 174 11.78 -20.99 -7.33
#